data_42ee3d7b8d6a8e20c1b20e9e535f1abe
#
_entry.id   42ee3d7b8d6a8e20c1b20e9e535f1abe
#
_cell.length_a   1.000
_cell.length_b   1.000
_cell.length_c   1.000
_cell.angle_alpha   90.00
_cell.angle_beta   90.00
_cell.angle_gamma   90.00
#
_symmetry.space_group_name_H-M   'P 1'
#
loop_
_entity.id
_entity.type
_entity.pdbx_description
1 polymer ?
#
loop_
_entity_poly.entity_id
_entity_poly.type
_entity_poly.pdbx_seq_one_letter_code
_entity_poly.pdbx_strand_id
1 'polypeptide(L)'
;MGDFLSDLQASPAEPPAEFTALPAMDSAAALAALNRLRPTLVIGAGGTGQQIVTYLKGLLTRRLGPKEWQGRVRLLAFDTAEETVSAKAADTDVQLEPNAEQFNIGNVPVPSIMQNIDGLDAIRERLGAILPTLPPVVLRSGAKQLRPFGLLSLLWNYKLVHDELRRAIWLLAGRQQHVTGNQEQGINIFICGSLVGGTGSGTFLDLAHLVRALFTELGSQAEFCHITGIGLLPQAFPGISGPNFLPNTAAALQELNHLMVKSGFKARFPDGRVIQSQEAPFNLFHIIDGVDERGQTWSDIGAVCQMVAEGLYL
;
A
#
# COMPACT_ATOMS: atom_id res chain seq x y z
N MET A 1 -6.69 -1.09 -52.47
CA MET A 1 -6.71 -1.42 -51.02
C MET A 1 -5.33 -1.93 -50.71
N GLY A 2 -4.45 -0.99 -50.48
CA GLY A 2 -3.01 -1.22 -50.27
C GLY A 2 -2.67 -1.01 -48.83
N ASP A 3 -1.88 -1.87 -48.35
CA ASP A 3 -0.94 -1.90 -47.22
C ASP A 3 -1.03 -0.77 -46.16
N PHE A 4 -1.95 -0.96 -45.25
CA PHE A 4 -1.96 -0.17 -43.96
C PHE A 4 -1.33 -0.97 -42.80
N LEU A 5 -0.77 -2.17 -43.05
CA LEU A 5 -0.21 -3.06 -42.04
C LEU A 5 1.33 -3.13 -42.00
N SER A 6 2.03 -2.44 -42.93
CA SER A 6 3.49 -2.49 -42.96
C SER A 6 4.21 -1.46 -42.08
N ASP A 7 3.53 -0.45 -41.54
CA ASP A 7 4.17 0.64 -40.78
C ASP A 7 4.12 0.45 -39.25
N LEU A 8 3.69 -0.72 -38.77
CA LEU A 8 3.69 -1.07 -37.33
C LEU A 8 4.85 -1.97 -36.90
N GLN A 9 5.95 -1.97 -37.67
CA GLN A 9 7.21 -2.48 -37.12
C GLN A 9 7.85 -1.36 -36.30
N ALA A 10 7.36 -1.17 -35.05
CA ALA A 10 8.07 -0.39 -34.07
C ALA A 10 9.46 -1.02 -33.87
N SER A 11 10.52 -0.25 -34.13
CA SER A 11 11.88 -0.60 -33.69
C SER A 11 11.84 -1.01 -32.23
N PRO A 12 12.61 -2.01 -31.79
CA PRO A 12 12.71 -2.33 -30.38
C PRO A 12 13.08 -1.05 -29.63
N ALA A 13 12.20 -0.62 -28.73
CA ALA A 13 12.42 0.55 -27.90
C ALA A 13 13.72 0.33 -27.10
N GLU A 14 14.62 1.30 -27.16
CA GLU A 14 15.75 1.32 -26.24
C GLU A 14 15.20 1.21 -24.82
N PRO A 15 15.82 0.38 -23.95
CA PRO A 15 15.39 0.31 -22.57
C PRO A 15 15.41 1.73 -21.99
N PRO A 16 14.43 2.11 -21.15
CA PRO A 16 14.40 3.42 -20.51
C PRO A 16 15.76 3.67 -19.88
N ALA A 17 16.31 4.87 -20.08
CA ALA A 17 17.63 5.24 -19.61
C ALA A 17 17.80 4.76 -18.18
N GLU A 18 18.87 3.97 -17.93
CA GLU A 18 19.22 3.53 -16.58
C GLU A 18 19.13 4.75 -15.67
N PHE A 19 18.24 4.69 -14.68
CA PHE A 19 18.10 5.76 -13.72
C PHE A 19 19.48 6.03 -13.12
N THR A 20 20.05 7.17 -13.50
CA THR A 20 21.37 7.56 -13.03
C THR A 20 21.26 7.67 -11.53
N ALA A 21 21.82 6.71 -10.82
CA ALA A 21 21.73 6.64 -9.36
C ALA A 21 22.21 7.98 -8.80
N LEU A 22 21.26 8.77 -8.28
CA LEU A 22 21.60 10.04 -7.65
C LEU A 22 22.64 9.78 -6.55
N PRO A 23 23.73 10.55 -6.43
CA PRO A 23 24.80 10.28 -5.47
C PRO A 23 24.30 10.34 -4.02
N ALA A 24 24.97 9.66 -3.10
CA ALA A 24 24.70 9.80 -1.67
C ALA A 24 24.89 11.28 -1.26
N MET A 25 24.00 11.78 -0.40
CA MET A 25 24.14 13.12 0.16
C MET A 25 25.22 13.12 1.25
N ASP A 26 25.93 14.23 1.40
CA ASP A 26 26.76 14.39 2.59
C ASP A 26 25.89 14.46 3.86
N SER A 27 26.48 14.20 5.03
CA SER A 27 25.75 14.11 6.29
C SER A 27 25.01 15.40 6.68
N ALA A 28 25.53 16.56 6.31
CA ALA A 28 24.91 17.85 6.61
C ALA A 28 23.71 18.11 5.70
N ALA A 29 23.83 17.79 4.41
CA ALA A 29 22.73 17.89 3.45
C ALA A 29 21.62 16.88 3.77
N ALA A 30 21.97 15.65 4.14
CA ALA A 30 21.01 14.63 4.58
C ALA A 30 20.23 15.08 5.81
N LEU A 31 20.89 15.62 6.83
CA LEU A 31 20.25 16.15 8.03
C LEU A 31 19.33 17.35 7.72
N ALA A 32 19.76 18.26 6.83
CA ALA A 32 18.94 19.38 6.39
C ALA A 32 17.69 18.92 5.62
N ALA A 33 17.81 17.91 4.77
CA ALA A 33 16.69 17.29 4.06
C ALA A 33 15.72 16.65 5.05
N LEU A 34 16.21 15.85 6.00
CA LEU A 34 15.40 15.22 7.05
C LEU A 34 14.60 16.21 7.87
N ASN A 35 15.20 17.35 8.23
CA ASN A 35 14.52 18.38 9.01
C ASN A 35 13.38 19.07 8.25
N ARG A 36 13.41 19.03 6.92
CA ARG A 36 12.35 19.55 6.03
C ARG A 36 11.26 18.53 5.73
N LEU A 37 11.55 17.24 5.89
CA LEU A 37 10.59 16.19 5.64
C LEU A 37 9.41 16.31 6.61
N ARG A 38 8.19 16.37 6.07
CA ARG A 38 6.98 16.15 6.86
C ARG A 38 6.97 14.70 7.34
N PRO A 39 6.57 14.43 8.60
CA PRO A 39 6.40 13.07 9.08
C PRO A 39 5.53 12.27 8.11
N THR A 40 5.99 11.09 7.72
CA THR A 40 5.39 10.32 6.64
C THR A 40 5.24 8.86 7.05
N LEU A 41 4.06 8.30 6.85
CA LEU A 41 3.77 6.87 6.95
C LEU A 41 3.51 6.32 5.56
N VAL A 42 4.27 5.30 5.16
CA VAL A 42 4.03 4.59 3.89
C VAL A 42 3.58 3.16 4.19
N ILE A 43 2.42 2.81 3.66
CA ILE A 43 1.77 1.52 3.87
C ILE A 43 1.72 0.77 2.54
N GLY A 44 2.37 -0.37 2.48
CA GLY A 44 2.30 -1.30 1.36
C GLY A 44 1.19 -2.32 1.59
N ALA A 45 0.24 -2.40 0.68
CA ALA A 45 -0.86 -3.36 0.69
C ALA A 45 -0.62 -4.46 -0.34
N GLY A 46 -0.38 -5.69 0.13
CA GLY A 46 -0.06 -6.85 -0.70
C GLY A 46 1.37 -6.82 -1.26
N GLY A 47 1.77 -7.85 -2.00
CA GLY A 47 3.14 -8.04 -2.49
C GLY A 47 3.68 -6.86 -3.30
N THR A 48 2.87 -6.28 -4.18
CA THR A 48 3.25 -5.07 -4.94
C THR A 48 3.51 -3.88 -4.01
N GLY A 49 2.64 -3.66 -3.03
CA GLY A 49 2.84 -2.61 -2.03
C GLY A 49 4.10 -2.85 -1.19
N GLN A 50 4.34 -4.09 -0.77
CA GLN A 50 5.57 -4.49 -0.09
C GLN A 50 6.81 -4.18 -0.94
N GLN A 51 6.78 -4.47 -2.24
CA GLN A 51 7.89 -4.22 -3.15
C GLN A 51 8.19 -2.72 -3.26
N ILE A 52 7.17 -1.87 -3.43
CA ILE A 52 7.31 -0.41 -3.46
C ILE A 52 7.97 0.10 -2.16
N VAL A 53 7.46 -0.34 -1.00
CA VAL A 53 7.97 0.08 0.30
C VAL A 53 9.40 -0.39 0.52
N THR A 54 9.77 -1.59 0.03
CA THR A 54 11.14 -2.10 0.11
C THR A 54 12.10 -1.27 -0.75
N TYR A 55 11.71 -0.91 -1.97
CA TYR A 55 12.53 -0.03 -2.81
C TYR A 55 12.68 1.36 -2.20
N LEU A 56 11.62 1.92 -1.62
CA LEU A 56 11.69 3.18 -0.90
C LEU A 56 12.66 3.10 0.28
N LYS A 57 12.64 2.01 1.06
CA LYS A 57 13.62 1.80 2.14
C LYS A 57 15.05 1.79 1.60
N GLY A 58 15.29 1.13 0.47
CA GLY A 58 16.59 1.16 -0.21
C GLY A 58 17.03 2.58 -0.59
N LEU A 59 16.14 3.39 -1.15
CA LEU A 59 16.38 4.79 -1.49
C LEU A 59 16.69 5.64 -0.26
N LEU A 60 15.85 5.56 0.77
CA LEU A 60 16.04 6.29 2.03
C LEU A 60 17.36 5.92 2.69
N THR A 61 17.68 4.64 2.75
CA THR A 61 18.92 4.13 3.34
C THR A 61 20.15 4.62 2.57
N ARG A 62 20.11 4.56 1.24
CA ARG A 62 21.21 5.02 0.38
C ARG A 62 21.45 6.54 0.47
N ARG A 63 20.38 7.32 0.60
CA ARG A 63 20.42 8.78 0.55
C ARG A 63 20.66 9.43 1.88
N LEU A 64 20.01 8.92 2.91
CA LEU A 64 19.90 9.55 4.21
C LEU A 64 20.62 8.76 5.32
N GLY A 65 21.16 7.58 5.01
CA GLY A 65 21.75 6.69 5.97
C GLY A 65 20.78 5.60 6.47
N PRO A 66 21.31 4.56 7.15
CA PRO A 66 20.55 3.34 7.44
C PRO A 66 19.42 3.51 8.45
N LYS A 67 19.49 4.52 9.33
CA LYS A 67 18.50 4.73 10.41
C LYS A 67 18.04 6.18 10.58
N GLU A 68 18.69 7.12 9.97
CA GLU A 68 18.51 8.55 10.18
C GLU A 68 17.09 8.99 9.79
N TRP A 69 16.53 8.42 8.73
CA TRP A 69 15.19 8.70 8.24
C TRP A 69 14.06 8.14 9.13
N GLN A 70 14.33 7.13 9.97
CA GLN A 70 13.31 6.45 10.77
C GLN A 70 12.63 7.37 11.80
N GLY A 71 13.22 8.53 12.07
CA GLY A 71 12.61 9.58 12.88
C GLY A 71 11.45 10.31 12.21
N ARG A 72 11.42 10.35 10.88
CA ARG A 72 10.48 11.11 10.07
C ARG A 72 9.63 10.24 9.15
N VAL A 73 10.10 9.05 8.81
CA VAL A 73 9.40 8.12 7.92
C VAL A 73 9.16 6.81 8.65
N ARG A 74 7.97 6.25 8.54
CA ARG A 74 7.61 4.90 8.96
C ARG A 74 7.15 4.12 7.76
N LEU A 75 7.60 2.88 7.69
CA LEU A 75 7.29 1.94 6.62
C LEU A 75 6.55 0.75 7.22
N LEU A 76 5.41 0.40 6.66
CA LEU A 76 4.65 -0.79 7.01
C LEU A 76 4.24 -1.51 5.73
N ALA A 77 4.33 -2.83 5.70
CA ALA A 77 3.81 -3.65 4.62
C ALA A 77 2.97 -4.78 5.19
N PHE A 78 1.75 -4.94 4.68
CA PHE A 78 0.82 -6.00 5.05
C PHE A 78 0.55 -6.89 3.84
N ASP A 79 0.96 -8.15 3.91
CA ASP A 79 0.69 -9.11 2.84
C ASP A 79 0.23 -10.46 3.40
N THR A 80 -0.49 -11.20 2.57
CA THR A 80 -0.95 -12.56 2.86
C THR A 80 0.06 -13.64 2.44
N ALA A 81 1.11 -13.26 1.71
CA ALA A 81 2.21 -14.13 1.33
C ALA A 81 3.44 -13.88 2.22
N GLU A 82 4.27 -14.93 2.35
CA GLU A 82 5.56 -14.87 3.09
C GLU A 82 6.71 -14.67 2.08
N GLU A 83 6.62 -13.65 1.27
CA GLU A 83 7.68 -13.35 0.30
C GLU A 83 8.63 -12.30 0.87
N THR A 84 9.93 -12.54 0.65
CA THR A 84 10.97 -11.56 0.99
C THR A 84 11.38 -10.82 -0.25
N VAL A 85 11.27 -9.49 -0.20
CA VAL A 85 11.70 -8.58 -1.27
C VAL A 85 12.97 -7.88 -0.82
N SER A 86 13.95 -7.78 -1.71
CA SER A 86 15.21 -7.06 -1.48
C SER A 86 15.34 -5.87 -2.42
N ALA A 87 15.88 -4.78 -1.92
CA ALA A 87 16.27 -3.61 -2.70
C ALA A 87 17.76 -3.31 -2.50
N LYS A 88 18.39 -2.66 -3.48
CA LYS A 88 19.78 -2.23 -3.37
C LYS A 88 19.90 -0.86 -2.71
N ALA A 89 20.73 -0.77 -1.67
CA ALA A 89 21.18 0.50 -1.10
C ALA A 89 22.71 0.54 -1.22
N ALA A 90 23.21 1.14 -2.29
CA ALA A 90 24.61 1.01 -2.74
C ALA A 90 24.99 -0.48 -2.93
N ASP A 91 26.00 -0.96 -2.23
CA ASP A 91 26.48 -2.35 -2.30
C ASP A 91 25.77 -3.32 -1.33
N THR A 92 24.79 -2.83 -0.57
CA THR A 92 24.10 -3.62 0.46
C THR A 92 22.66 -3.94 0.06
N ASP A 93 22.23 -5.16 0.29
CA ASP A 93 20.83 -5.54 0.16
C ASP A 93 20.04 -5.07 1.39
N VAL A 94 18.92 -4.41 1.13
CA VAL A 94 17.99 -3.90 2.15
C VAL A 94 16.66 -4.62 2.02
N GLN A 95 16.14 -5.08 3.14
CA GLN A 95 14.84 -5.74 3.25
C GLN A 95 14.01 -5.06 4.34
N LEU A 96 12.70 -5.22 4.30
CA LEU A 96 11.84 -4.82 5.40
C LEU A 96 12.11 -5.73 6.62
N GLU A 97 12.09 -5.12 7.81
CA GLU A 97 12.29 -5.87 9.05
C GLU A 97 11.02 -6.65 9.42
N PRO A 98 11.10 -8.00 9.53
CA PRO A 98 9.94 -8.80 9.93
C PRO A 98 9.39 -8.36 11.30
N ASN A 99 8.07 -8.32 11.42
CA ASN A 99 7.35 -7.90 12.64
C ASN A 99 7.65 -6.47 13.13
N ALA A 100 8.28 -5.65 12.30
CA ALA A 100 8.53 -4.24 12.57
C ALA A 100 8.12 -3.34 11.40
N GLU A 101 8.35 -3.80 10.18
CA GLU A 101 7.99 -3.12 8.94
C GLU A 101 7.18 -4.03 8.00
N GLN A 102 7.44 -5.35 8.04
CA GLN A 102 6.73 -6.36 7.26
C GLN A 102 5.88 -7.25 8.17
N PHE A 103 4.60 -7.35 7.85
CA PHE A 103 3.63 -8.13 8.63
C PHE A 103 2.87 -9.09 7.72
N ASN A 104 2.98 -10.38 8.02
CA ASN A 104 2.17 -11.39 7.36
C ASN A 104 0.77 -11.41 7.98
N ILE A 105 -0.23 -11.14 7.17
CA ILE A 105 -1.66 -11.25 7.51
C ILE A 105 -2.33 -12.46 6.87
N GLY A 106 -1.55 -13.39 6.32
CA GLY A 106 -2.00 -14.71 5.87
C GLY A 106 -2.30 -15.64 7.05
N ASN A 107 -2.23 -16.92 6.81
CA ASN A 107 -2.54 -17.98 7.77
C ASN A 107 -3.99 -17.89 8.32
N VAL A 108 -4.95 -17.72 7.42
CA VAL A 108 -6.37 -17.59 7.75
C VAL A 108 -7.07 -18.93 7.60
N PRO A 109 -7.68 -19.49 8.67
CA PRO A 109 -8.35 -20.78 8.64
C PRO A 109 -9.78 -20.66 8.09
N VAL A 110 -9.93 -20.43 6.77
CA VAL A 110 -11.23 -20.20 6.13
C VAL A 110 -12.29 -21.25 6.51
N PRO A 111 -12.00 -22.57 6.50
CA PRO A 111 -12.99 -23.58 6.91
C PRO A 111 -13.51 -23.38 8.33
N SER A 112 -12.64 -23.07 9.28
CA SER A 112 -13.04 -22.83 10.68
C SER A 112 -13.86 -21.55 10.84
N ILE A 113 -13.52 -20.51 10.06
CA ILE A 113 -14.29 -19.26 10.03
C ILE A 113 -15.69 -19.52 9.50
N MET A 114 -15.83 -20.28 8.41
CA MET A 114 -17.13 -20.63 7.84
C MET A 114 -18.00 -21.42 8.82
N GLN A 115 -17.42 -22.34 9.59
CA GLN A 115 -18.15 -23.13 10.60
C GLN A 115 -18.61 -22.29 11.79
N ASN A 116 -17.89 -21.21 12.12
CA ASN A 116 -18.15 -20.38 13.29
C ASN A 116 -18.58 -18.95 12.94
N ILE A 117 -19.10 -18.74 11.75
CA ILE A 117 -19.40 -17.40 11.19
C ILE A 117 -20.38 -16.59 12.07
N ASP A 118 -21.30 -17.26 12.77
CA ASP A 118 -22.29 -16.62 13.62
C ASP A 118 -21.67 -15.89 14.83
N GLY A 119 -20.50 -16.33 15.28
CA GLY A 119 -19.72 -15.67 16.34
C GLY A 119 -18.76 -14.57 15.84
N LEU A 120 -18.72 -14.32 14.55
CA LEU A 120 -17.76 -13.40 13.89
C LEU A 120 -18.49 -12.26 13.18
N ASP A 121 -19.20 -11.41 13.93
CA ASP A 121 -20.08 -10.37 13.40
C ASP A 121 -19.46 -9.54 12.28
N ALA A 122 -18.24 -9.02 12.47
CA ALA A 122 -17.56 -8.19 11.46
C ALA A 122 -17.34 -8.95 10.13
N ILE A 123 -16.95 -10.22 10.22
CA ILE A 123 -16.72 -11.07 9.04
C ILE A 123 -18.07 -11.45 8.41
N ARG A 124 -19.05 -11.83 9.23
CA ARG A 124 -20.39 -12.18 8.77
C ARG A 124 -21.08 -11.03 8.04
N GLU A 125 -21.05 -9.83 8.60
CA GLU A 125 -21.67 -8.64 7.99
C GLU A 125 -21.04 -8.29 6.64
N ARG A 126 -19.74 -8.46 6.50
CA ARG A 126 -19.00 -8.02 5.30
C ARG A 126 -18.79 -9.11 4.25
N LEU A 127 -18.65 -10.35 4.68
CA LEU A 127 -18.27 -11.48 3.82
C LEU A 127 -19.23 -12.67 3.90
N GLY A 128 -20.20 -12.67 4.82
CA GLY A 128 -21.08 -13.82 5.03
C GLY A 128 -21.80 -14.31 3.78
N ALA A 129 -22.20 -13.41 2.90
CA ALA A 129 -22.86 -13.78 1.65
C ALA A 129 -21.91 -14.40 0.62
N ILE A 130 -20.62 -14.02 0.61
CA ILE A 130 -19.64 -14.46 -0.39
C ILE A 130 -18.78 -15.64 0.11
N LEU A 131 -18.53 -15.75 1.41
CA LEU A 131 -17.69 -16.81 1.99
C LEU A 131 -18.07 -18.23 1.52
N PRO A 132 -19.35 -18.62 1.45
CA PRO A 132 -19.73 -19.96 0.99
C PRO A 132 -19.35 -20.25 -0.48
N THR A 133 -19.08 -19.22 -1.28
CA THR A 133 -18.67 -19.34 -2.69
C THR A 133 -17.16 -19.45 -2.84
N LEU A 134 -16.40 -19.16 -1.78
CA LEU A 134 -14.94 -19.19 -1.82
C LEU A 134 -14.40 -20.60 -1.56
N PRO A 135 -13.21 -20.94 -2.10
CA PRO A 135 -12.56 -22.20 -1.78
C PRO A 135 -12.33 -22.36 -0.28
N PRO A 136 -12.70 -23.50 0.34
CA PRO A 136 -12.51 -23.77 1.76
C PRO A 136 -11.06 -24.16 2.05
N VAL A 137 -10.13 -23.22 1.91
CA VAL A 137 -8.68 -23.45 2.07
C VAL A 137 -8.14 -22.70 3.27
N VAL A 138 -7.05 -23.17 3.84
CA VAL A 138 -6.24 -22.36 4.75
C VAL A 138 -5.34 -21.47 3.92
N LEU A 139 -5.46 -20.15 4.09
CA LEU A 139 -4.61 -19.20 3.38
C LEU A 139 -3.23 -19.18 4.04
N ARG A 140 -2.21 -19.66 3.32
CA ARG A 140 -0.80 -19.64 3.79
C ARG A 140 0.13 -18.94 2.80
N SER A 141 -0.27 -18.83 1.54
CA SER A 141 0.57 -18.35 0.45
C SER A 141 -0.20 -17.39 -0.45
N GLY A 142 -0.58 -16.25 0.11
CA GLY A 142 -1.25 -15.19 -0.64
C GLY A 142 -2.77 -15.35 -0.74
N ALA A 143 -3.45 -14.26 -1.08
CA ALA A 143 -4.90 -14.21 -1.28
C ALA A 143 -5.37 -14.80 -2.64
N LYS A 144 -4.47 -15.41 -3.42
CA LYS A 144 -4.75 -16.09 -4.71
C LYS A 144 -5.57 -15.24 -5.69
N GLN A 145 -5.31 -13.95 -5.75
CA GLN A 145 -6.05 -12.98 -6.56
C GLN A 145 -7.56 -12.90 -6.22
N LEU A 146 -7.97 -13.31 -5.05
CA LEU A 146 -9.35 -13.20 -4.58
C LEU A 146 -9.44 -12.07 -3.56
N ARG A 147 -10.04 -10.94 -3.92
CA ARG A 147 -10.23 -9.75 -3.06
C ARG A 147 -10.90 -10.08 -1.72
N PRO A 148 -11.94 -10.96 -1.68
CA PRO A 148 -12.54 -11.35 -0.41
C PRO A 148 -11.55 -12.02 0.55
N PHE A 149 -10.55 -12.73 0.06
CA PHE A 149 -9.49 -13.29 0.91
C PHE A 149 -8.55 -12.22 1.47
N GLY A 150 -8.24 -11.18 0.70
CA GLY A 150 -7.51 -10.02 1.20
C GLY A 150 -8.25 -9.35 2.36
N LEU A 151 -9.53 -9.05 2.17
CA LEU A 151 -10.37 -8.46 3.21
C LEU A 151 -10.52 -9.38 4.43
N LEU A 152 -10.75 -10.68 4.20
CA LEU A 152 -10.84 -11.67 5.28
C LEU A 152 -9.55 -11.72 6.10
N SER A 153 -8.40 -11.66 5.44
CA SER A 153 -7.09 -11.66 6.10
C SER A 153 -6.88 -10.42 6.97
N LEU A 154 -7.28 -9.25 6.48
CA LEU A 154 -7.26 -8.03 7.28
C LEU A 154 -8.18 -8.13 8.50
N LEU A 155 -9.41 -8.59 8.33
CA LEU A 155 -10.37 -8.72 9.42
C LEU A 155 -9.90 -9.78 10.44
N TRP A 156 -9.37 -10.91 9.98
CA TRP A 156 -8.86 -11.97 10.88
C TRP A 156 -7.65 -11.51 11.69
N ASN A 157 -6.75 -10.75 11.07
CA ASN A 157 -5.56 -10.21 11.71
C ASN A 157 -5.73 -8.73 12.13
N TYR A 158 -6.98 -8.28 12.31
CA TYR A 158 -7.31 -6.89 12.58
C TYR A 158 -6.51 -6.29 13.74
N LYS A 159 -6.39 -7.03 14.86
CA LYS A 159 -5.65 -6.53 16.02
C LYS A 159 -4.21 -6.19 15.69
N LEU A 160 -3.52 -7.04 14.94
CA LEU A 160 -2.14 -6.80 14.49
C LEU A 160 -2.08 -5.54 13.62
N VAL A 161 -2.91 -5.45 12.59
CA VAL A 161 -2.93 -4.31 11.65
C VAL A 161 -3.23 -3.01 12.38
N HIS A 162 -4.26 -3.01 13.22
CA HIS A 162 -4.68 -1.85 14.00
C HIS A 162 -3.58 -1.35 14.95
N ASP A 163 -2.97 -2.28 15.73
CA ASP A 163 -1.96 -1.92 16.72
C ASP A 163 -0.69 -1.37 16.05
N GLU A 164 -0.28 -1.92 14.90
CA GLU A 164 0.90 -1.44 14.17
C GLU A 164 0.65 -0.09 13.47
N LEU A 165 -0.51 0.11 12.88
CA LEU A 165 -0.90 1.42 12.34
C LEU A 165 -0.93 2.47 13.45
N ARG A 166 -1.57 2.17 14.58
CA ARG A 166 -1.64 3.05 15.75
C ARG A 166 -0.28 3.38 16.29
N ARG A 167 0.61 2.38 16.42
CA ARG A 167 1.99 2.57 16.88
C ARG A 167 2.77 3.49 15.93
N ALA A 168 2.68 3.28 14.62
CA ALA A 168 3.39 4.09 13.64
C ALA A 168 2.91 5.55 13.66
N ILE A 169 1.60 5.80 13.69
CA ILE A 169 1.03 7.14 13.77
C ILE A 169 1.44 7.83 15.08
N TRP A 170 1.34 7.13 16.21
CA TRP A 170 1.73 7.68 17.52
C TRP A 170 3.21 8.08 17.57
N LEU A 171 4.11 7.26 17.04
CA LEU A 171 5.54 7.55 16.98
C LEU A 171 5.85 8.76 16.09
N LEU A 172 5.12 8.95 15.00
CA LEU A 172 5.27 10.12 14.14
C LEU A 172 4.70 11.39 14.79
N ALA A 173 3.53 11.30 15.42
CA ALA A 173 2.88 12.43 16.11
C ALA A 173 3.67 12.88 17.36
N GLY A 174 4.13 11.95 18.19
CA GLY A 174 4.88 12.27 19.42
C GLY A 174 6.20 12.99 19.19
N ARG A 175 6.87 12.74 18.06
CA ARG A 175 8.12 13.43 17.72
C ARG A 175 7.91 14.86 17.22
N GLN A 176 6.73 15.20 16.72
CA GLN A 176 6.45 16.58 16.29
C GLN A 176 6.43 17.56 17.44
N GLN A 177 5.89 17.18 18.59
CA GLN A 177 5.80 18.05 19.77
C GLN A 177 7.17 18.52 20.30
N HIS A 178 8.22 17.74 20.04
CA HIS A 178 9.59 18.07 20.50
C HIS A 178 10.39 18.95 19.53
N VAL A 179 9.98 19.04 18.24
CA VAL A 179 10.81 19.70 17.21
C VAL A 179 10.29 21.07 16.80
N THR A 180 9.00 21.32 16.86
CA THR A 180 8.40 22.50 16.19
C THR A 180 7.71 23.52 17.09
N GLY A 181 7.73 23.34 18.42
CA GLY A 181 7.16 24.33 19.35
C GLY A 181 5.82 24.92 18.85
N ASN A 182 4.72 24.20 19.01
CA ASN A 182 3.34 24.64 18.74
C ASN A 182 2.82 24.73 17.27
N GLN A 183 3.56 24.30 16.26
CA GLN A 183 2.94 24.09 14.94
C GLN A 183 2.72 22.60 14.72
N GLU A 184 1.47 22.15 14.79
CA GLU A 184 1.09 20.81 14.38
C GLU A 184 1.30 20.67 12.87
N GLN A 185 2.40 20.04 12.48
CA GLN A 185 2.60 19.63 11.09
C GLN A 185 1.80 18.35 10.87
N GLY A 186 0.89 18.33 9.90
CA GLY A 186 0.16 17.13 9.54
C GLY A 186 1.10 15.98 9.15
N ILE A 187 0.59 14.76 9.18
CA ILE A 187 1.31 13.55 8.76
C ILE A 187 0.87 13.20 7.33
N ASN A 188 1.83 13.01 6.44
CA ASN A 188 1.56 12.43 5.13
C ASN A 188 1.43 10.92 5.25
N ILE A 189 0.40 10.37 4.62
CA ILE A 189 0.18 8.92 4.59
C ILE A 189 0.04 8.50 3.15
N PHE A 190 0.83 7.51 2.76
CA PHE A 190 0.72 6.88 1.46
C PHE A 190 0.28 5.43 1.63
N ILE A 191 -0.72 5.00 0.85
CA ILE A 191 -1.16 3.62 0.78
C ILE A 191 -0.95 3.14 -0.64
N CYS A 192 0.01 2.22 -0.82
CA CYS A 192 0.47 1.75 -2.12
C CYS A 192 0.12 0.28 -2.32
N GLY A 193 -0.33 -0.09 -3.50
CA GLY A 193 -0.58 -1.48 -3.82
C GLY A 193 -1.10 -1.68 -5.24
N SER A 194 -1.35 -2.92 -5.61
CA SER A 194 -1.99 -3.20 -6.90
C SER A 194 -3.50 -3.36 -6.74
N LEU A 195 -4.23 -2.94 -7.78
CA LEU A 195 -5.68 -3.16 -7.87
C LEU A 195 -6.03 -4.51 -8.51
N VAL A 196 -5.01 -5.26 -8.97
CA VAL A 196 -5.18 -6.56 -9.64
C VAL A 196 -5.12 -7.75 -8.68
N GLY A 197 -4.36 -7.62 -7.58
CA GLY A 197 -4.14 -8.68 -6.61
C GLY A 197 -5.32 -8.88 -5.65
N GLY A 198 -5.28 -9.94 -4.86
CA GLY A 198 -6.29 -10.19 -3.83
C GLY A 198 -6.08 -9.35 -2.57
N THR A 199 -4.84 -9.26 -2.07
CA THR A 199 -4.53 -8.55 -0.82
C THR A 199 -4.64 -7.05 -1.01
N GLY A 200 -3.87 -6.45 -1.91
CA GLY A 200 -3.85 -5.00 -2.12
C GLY A 200 -5.23 -4.45 -2.43
N SER A 201 -5.88 -4.96 -3.49
CA SER A 201 -7.20 -4.50 -3.92
C SER A 201 -8.34 -4.80 -2.93
N GLY A 202 -8.16 -5.79 -2.04
CA GLY A 202 -9.14 -6.15 -1.02
C GLY A 202 -9.01 -5.39 0.30
N THR A 203 -7.90 -4.65 0.52
CA THR A 203 -7.61 -4.03 1.82
C THR A 203 -7.42 -2.51 1.78
N PHE A 204 -7.07 -1.92 0.63
CA PHE A 204 -6.62 -0.53 0.55
C PHE A 204 -7.65 0.50 1.07
N LEU A 205 -8.94 0.27 0.82
CA LEU A 205 -10.02 1.15 1.30
C LEU A 205 -10.19 1.06 2.83
N ASP A 206 -10.17 -0.17 3.36
CA ASP A 206 -10.27 -0.40 4.79
C ASP A 206 -9.06 0.17 5.54
N LEU A 207 -7.85 0.02 5.00
CA LEU A 207 -6.64 0.63 5.56
C LEU A 207 -6.75 2.15 5.63
N ALA A 208 -7.28 2.80 4.59
CA ALA A 208 -7.49 4.25 4.58
C ALA A 208 -8.49 4.69 5.67
N HIS A 209 -9.62 4.01 5.81
CA HIS A 209 -10.61 4.32 6.84
C HIS A 209 -10.11 4.01 8.26
N LEU A 210 -9.34 2.92 8.44
CA LEU A 210 -8.68 2.62 9.73
C LEU A 210 -7.70 3.72 10.13
N VAL A 211 -6.90 4.19 9.19
CA VAL A 211 -5.96 5.30 9.44
C VAL A 211 -6.72 6.55 9.88
N ARG A 212 -7.79 6.96 9.18
CA ARG A 212 -8.61 8.12 9.57
C ARG A 212 -9.21 7.96 10.97
N ALA A 213 -9.76 6.78 11.28
CA ALA A 213 -10.31 6.50 12.60
C ALA A 213 -9.25 6.60 13.70
N LEU A 214 -8.04 6.08 13.45
CA LEU A 214 -6.92 6.16 14.39
C LEU A 214 -6.46 7.60 14.65
N PHE A 215 -6.47 8.48 13.63
CA PHE A 215 -6.19 9.91 13.85
C PHE A 215 -7.21 10.54 14.78
N THR A 216 -8.49 10.26 14.59
CA THR A 216 -9.56 10.73 15.48
C THR A 216 -9.38 10.21 16.90
N GLU A 217 -9.07 8.91 17.07
CA GLU A 217 -8.83 8.29 18.38
C GLU A 217 -7.62 8.89 19.13
N LEU A 218 -6.59 9.28 18.40
CA LEU A 218 -5.39 9.90 19.00
C LEU A 218 -5.58 11.39 19.28
N GLY A 219 -6.77 11.94 19.08
CA GLY A 219 -7.12 13.33 19.34
C GLY A 219 -6.52 14.32 18.34
N SER A 220 -5.99 13.83 17.23
CA SER A 220 -5.51 14.67 16.12
C SER A 220 -6.67 15.12 15.26
N GLN A 221 -6.63 16.36 14.79
CA GLN A 221 -7.67 16.86 13.88
C GLN A 221 -7.54 16.16 12.51
N ALA A 222 -8.68 15.83 11.91
CA ALA A 222 -8.72 15.12 10.62
C ALA A 222 -7.98 15.88 9.51
N GLU A 223 -7.92 17.20 9.59
CA GLU A 223 -7.21 18.07 8.64
C GLU A 223 -5.67 17.86 8.62
N PHE A 224 -5.11 17.29 9.68
CA PHE A 224 -3.68 16.94 9.74
C PHE A 224 -3.36 15.55 9.17
N CYS A 225 -4.36 14.81 8.72
CA CYS A 225 -4.23 13.49 8.13
C CYS A 225 -4.41 13.59 6.61
N HIS A 226 -3.31 13.65 5.85
CA HIS A 226 -3.37 13.65 4.39
C HIS A 226 -3.06 12.25 3.85
N ILE A 227 -4.08 11.56 3.32
CA ILE A 227 -3.93 10.21 2.78
C ILE A 227 -3.91 10.25 1.26
N THR A 228 -2.82 9.78 0.67
CA THR A 228 -2.67 9.56 -0.77
C THR A 228 -2.65 8.07 -1.07
N GLY A 229 -3.53 7.62 -1.95
CA GLY A 229 -3.51 6.26 -2.47
C GLY A 229 -2.72 6.16 -3.76
N ILE A 230 -2.04 5.03 -3.97
CA ILE A 230 -1.35 4.70 -5.22
C ILE A 230 -1.73 3.29 -5.62
N GLY A 231 -2.49 3.17 -6.70
CA GLY A 231 -3.02 1.90 -7.21
C GLY A 231 -2.46 1.53 -8.58
N LEU A 232 -1.82 0.37 -8.70
CA LEU A 232 -1.29 -0.13 -9.96
C LEU A 232 -2.37 -0.91 -10.72
N LEU A 233 -2.55 -0.55 -12.00
CA LEU A 233 -3.48 -1.19 -12.93
C LEU A 233 -2.87 -2.45 -13.59
N PRO A 234 -3.69 -3.26 -14.30
CA PRO A 234 -3.19 -4.44 -15.02
C PRO A 234 -2.06 -4.16 -16.00
N GLN A 235 -2.07 -2.99 -16.64
CA GLN A 235 -1.06 -2.59 -17.62
C GLN A 235 0.34 -2.41 -16.98
N ALA A 236 0.41 -2.15 -15.69
CA ALA A 236 1.66 -2.07 -14.94
C ALA A 236 2.35 -3.44 -14.74
N PHE A 237 1.76 -4.54 -15.23
CA PHE A 237 2.24 -5.91 -15.07
C PHE A 237 2.57 -6.56 -16.43
N PRO A 238 3.56 -6.06 -17.17
CA PRO A 238 3.89 -6.60 -18.49
C PRO A 238 4.27 -8.08 -18.40
N GLY A 239 3.66 -8.89 -19.26
CA GLY A 239 3.91 -10.34 -19.31
C GLY A 239 3.27 -11.14 -18.16
N ILE A 240 2.61 -10.49 -17.20
CA ILE A 240 1.91 -11.15 -16.10
C ILE A 240 0.40 -10.93 -16.26
N SER A 241 -0.36 -12.00 -16.19
CA SER A 241 -1.82 -11.95 -16.28
C SER A 241 -2.47 -12.93 -15.32
N GLY A 242 -3.74 -12.74 -15.06
CA GLY A 242 -4.52 -13.63 -14.23
C GLY A 242 -6.02 -13.43 -14.47
N PRO A 243 -6.83 -14.47 -14.26
CA PRO A 243 -8.27 -14.44 -14.54
C PRO A 243 -9.00 -13.35 -13.75
N ASN A 244 -8.47 -12.95 -12.60
CA ASN A 244 -9.11 -11.98 -11.73
C ASN A 244 -8.52 -10.56 -11.86
N PHE A 245 -7.51 -10.31 -12.71
CA PHE A 245 -6.88 -8.99 -12.84
C PHE A 245 -7.90 -7.92 -13.21
N LEU A 246 -8.61 -8.07 -14.32
CA LEU A 246 -9.61 -7.10 -14.75
C LEU A 246 -10.82 -7.02 -13.81
N PRO A 247 -11.43 -8.16 -13.37
CA PRO A 247 -12.52 -8.12 -12.40
C PRO A 247 -12.15 -7.44 -11.08
N ASN A 248 -10.98 -7.72 -10.53
CA ASN A 248 -10.50 -7.09 -9.30
C ASN A 248 -10.32 -5.58 -9.47
N THR A 249 -9.69 -5.18 -10.57
CA THR A 249 -9.47 -3.76 -10.87
C THR A 249 -10.78 -3.02 -11.05
N ALA A 250 -11.71 -3.58 -11.82
CA ALA A 250 -13.03 -2.96 -12.05
C ALA A 250 -13.78 -2.78 -10.73
N ALA A 251 -13.83 -3.81 -9.89
CA ALA A 251 -14.48 -3.74 -8.59
C ALA A 251 -13.79 -2.72 -7.65
N ALA A 252 -12.46 -2.73 -7.59
CA ALA A 252 -11.71 -1.79 -6.76
C ALA A 252 -11.93 -0.34 -7.18
N LEU A 253 -11.93 -0.05 -8.50
CA LEU A 253 -12.18 1.30 -9.01
C LEU A 253 -13.64 1.74 -8.79
N GLN A 254 -14.61 0.84 -8.92
CA GLN A 254 -16.01 1.15 -8.63
C GLN A 254 -16.24 1.49 -7.16
N GLU A 255 -15.68 0.71 -6.24
CA GLU A 255 -15.74 0.97 -4.80
C GLU A 255 -15.02 2.26 -4.43
N LEU A 256 -13.81 2.48 -4.98
CA LEU A 256 -13.06 3.73 -4.79
C LEU A 256 -13.88 4.93 -5.26
N ASN A 257 -14.37 4.91 -6.50
CA ASN A 257 -15.17 6.00 -7.05
C ASN A 257 -16.43 6.27 -6.22
N HIS A 258 -17.10 5.22 -5.76
CA HIS A 258 -18.28 5.37 -4.91
C HIS A 258 -17.93 6.09 -3.60
N LEU A 259 -16.85 5.69 -2.92
CA LEU A 259 -16.44 6.27 -1.64
C LEU A 259 -15.80 7.65 -1.78
N MET A 260 -15.15 7.94 -2.92
CA MET A 260 -14.58 9.26 -3.20
C MET A 260 -15.63 10.31 -3.52
N VAL A 261 -16.75 9.90 -4.17
CA VAL A 261 -17.78 10.84 -4.65
C VAL A 261 -18.97 10.94 -3.71
N LYS A 262 -19.44 9.80 -3.20
CA LYS A 262 -20.70 9.74 -2.45
C LYS A 262 -20.52 9.73 -0.94
N SER A 263 -19.29 9.52 -0.46
CA SER A 263 -18.97 9.36 0.97
C SER A 263 -19.99 8.50 1.75
N GLY A 264 -19.59 7.92 2.85
CA GLY A 264 -20.52 7.11 3.64
C GLY A 264 -20.02 5.69 3.85
N PHE A 265 -18.77 5.56 4.30
CA PHE A 265 -18.25 4.29 4.77
C PHE A 265 -18.87 3.95 6.13
N LYS A 266 -19.35 2.72 6.26
CA LYS A 266 -19.78 2.17 7.54
C LYS A 266 -19.42 0.69 7.59
N ALA A 267 -18.56 0.31 8.54
CA ALA A 267 -18.16 -1.07 8.71
C ALA A 267 -17.92 -1.40 10.18
N ARG A 268 -18.33 -2.59 10.59
CA ARG A 268 -17.96 -3.18 11.88
C ARG A 268 -16.59 -3.85 11.74
N PHE A 269 -15.75 -3.66 12.75
CA PHE A 269 -14.46 -4.32 12.86
C PHE A 269 -14.47 -5.37 13.98
N PRO A 270 -13.50 -6.32 13.99
CA PRO A 270 -13.53 -7.48 14.90
C PRO A 270 -13.47 -7.16 16.39
N ASP A 271 -13.02 -5.97 16.77
CA ASP A 271 -13.05 -5.47 18.15
C ASP A 271 -14.42 -4.91 18.58
N GLY A 272 -15.44 -5.05 17.71
CA GLY A 272 -16.80 -4.57 17.92
C GLY A 272 -17.03 -3.10 17.54
N ARG A 273 -15.98 -2.33 17.25
CA ARG A 273 -16.12 -0.94 16.81
C ARG A 273 -16.77 -0.84 15.43
N VAL A 274 -17.64 0.14 15.29
CA VAL A 274 -18.22 0.53 14.01
C VAL A 274 -17.55 1.83 13.57
N ILE A 275 -16.73 1.76 12.54
CA ILE A 275 -16.18 2.96 11.90
C ILE A 275 -17.23 3.46 10.92
N GLN A 276 -17.64 4.71 11.12
CA GLN A 276 -18.54 5.42 10.22
C GLN A 276 -17.89 6.74 9.82
N SER A 277 -17.72 6.95 8.53
CA SER A 277 -17.12 8.18 7.99
C SER A 277 -17.95 8.73 6.86
N GLN A 278 -18.10 10.05 6.83
CA GLN A 278 -18.63 10.80 5.71
C GLN A 278 -17.50 11.37 4.82
N GLU A 279 -16.25 11.20 5.24
CA GLU A 279 -15.09 11.65 4.48
C GLU A 279 -14.68 10.59 3.45
N ALA A 280 -14.15 11.07 2.33
CA ALA A 280 -13.52 10.22 1.34
C ALA A 280 -12.33 9.46 1.96
N PRO A 281 -12.06 8.21 1.55
CA PRO A 281 -10.94 7.43 2.07
C PRO A 281 -9.59 8.11 1.83
N PHE A 282 -9.42 8.72 0.67
CA PHE A 282 -8.20 9.40 0.24
C PHE A 282 -8.45 10.88 -0.03
N ASN A 283 -7.44 11.71 0.21
CA ASN A 283 -7.41 13.08 -0.25
C ASN A 283 -7.04 13.14 -1.74
N LEU A 284 -6.19 12.21 -2.18
CA LEU A 284 -5.75 12.04 -3.55
C LEU A 284 -5.54 10.56 -3.84
N PHE A 285 -5.84 10.12 -5.06
CA PHE A 285 -5.55 8.75 -5.51
C PHE A 285 -4.90 8.77 -6.88
N HIS A 286 -3.68 8.25 -6.96
CA HIS A 286 -2.95 8.08 -8.21
C HIS A 286 -3.18 6.69 -8.78
N ILE A 287 -3.43 6.64 -10.08
CA ILE A 287 -3.59 5.41 -10.85
C ILE A 287 -2.36 5.27 -11.75
N ILE A 288 -1.67 4.14 -11.62
CA ILE A 288 -0.43 3.85 -12.36
C ILE A 288 -0.71 2.72 -13.35
N ASP A 289 -0.56 3.01 -14.63
CA ASP A 289 -0.77 2.06 -15.73
C ASP A 289 0.53 1.45 -16.29
N GLY A 290 1.68 1.91 -15.80
CA GLY A 290 2.98 1.40 -16.26
C GLY A 290 3.42 1.92 -17.63
N VAL A 291 2.87 3.06 -18.06
CA VAL A 291 3.26 3.75 -19.30
C VAL A 291 3.83 5.12 -18.95
N ASP A 292 4.94 5.50 -19.56
CA ASP A 292 5.55 6.80 -19.38
C ASP A 292 4.86 7.90 -20.24
N GLU A 293 5.29 9.15 -20.08
CA GLU A 293 4.77 10.30 -20.84
C GLU A 293 4.98 10.17 -22.37
N ARG A 294 5.90 9.32 -22.81
CA ARG A 294 6.21 9.05 -24.22
C ARG A 294 5.40 7.87 -24.77
N GLY A 295 4.57 7.25 -23.95
CA GLY A 295 3.79 6.05 -24.30
C GLY A 295 4.60 4.76 -24.29
N GLN A 296 5.79 4.75 -23.65
CA GLN A 296 6.61 3.54 -23.52
C GLN A 296 6.19 2.77 -22.26
N THR A 297 6.07 1.46 -22.41
CA THR A 297 5.75 0.55 -21.31
C THR A 297 7.05 0.19 -20.56
N TRP A 298 7.00 0.19 -19.23
CA TRP A 298 8.09 -0.27 -18.40
C TRP A 298 8.38 -1.76 -18.62
N SER A 299 9.65 -2.17 -18.44
CA SER A 299 10.11 -3.52 -18.76
C SER A 299 9.43 -4.62 -17.93
N ASP A 300 9.18 -4.32 -16.67
CA ASP A 300 8.62 -5.26 -15.71
C ASP A 300 8.00 -4.52 -14.51
N ILE A 301 7.28 -5.26 -13.67
CA ILE A 301 6.65 -4.72 -12.47
C ILE A 301 7.65 -4.17 -11.45
N GLY A 302 8.86 -4.73 -11.39
CA GLY A 302 9.91 -4.23 -10.50
C GLY A 302 10.32 -2.81 -10.85
N ALA A 303 10.49 -2.51 -12.14
CA ALA A 303 10.80 -1.18 -12.64
C ALA A 303 9.66 -0.18 -12.32
N VAL A 304 8.39 -0.59 -12.48
CA VAL A 304 7.24 0.24 -12.10
C VAL A 304 7.22 0.52 -10.60
N CYS A 305 7.46 -0.51 -9.76
CA CYS A 305 7.52 -0.34 -8.30
C CYS A 305 8.68 0.58 -7.88
N GLN A 306 9.81 0.49 -8.54
CA GLN A 306 10.96 1.38 -8.29
C GLN A 306 10.61 2.83 -8.68
N MET A 307 10.00 3.06 -9.83
CA MET A 307 9.54 4.39 -10.26
C MET A 307 8.58 4.99 -9.23
N VAL A 308 7.62 4.21 -8.74
CA VAL A 308 6.69 4.68 -7.68
C VAL A 308 7.46 5.01 -6.40
N ALA A 309 8.41 4.18 -5.99
CA ALA A 309 9.23 4.44 -4.80
C ALA A 309 10.06 5.73 -4.94
N GLU A 310 10.60 6.02 -6.13
CA GLU A 310 11.30 7.26 -6.42
C GLU A 310 10.37 8.48 -6.36
N GLY A 311 9.15 8.36 -6.89
CA GLY A 311 8.12 9.40 -6.77
C GLY A 311 7.67 9.68 -5.33
N LEU A 312 7.71 8.68 -4.47
CA LEU A 312 7.45 8.84 -3.03
C LEU A 312 8.60 9.50 -2.28
N TYR A 313 9.83 9.39 -2.80
CA TYR A 313 11.01 9.99 -2.22
C TYR A 313 11.14 11.48 -2.53
N LEU A 314 10.67 11.93 -3.72
CA LEU A 314 10.77 13.33 -4.18
C LEU A 314 9.83 14.25 -3.41
#